data_a07e3d80155ae11dadc8cdc2a0d47e90
#
_entry.id   a07e3d80155ae11dadc8cdc2a0d47e90
#
_cell.length_a   1.000
_cell.length_b   1.000
_cell.length_c   1.000
_cell.angle_alpha   90.00
_cell.angle_beta   90.00
_cell.angle_gamma   90.00
#
_symmetry.space_group_name_H-M   'P 1'
#
loop_
_entity.id
_entity.type
_entity.pdbx_description
1 polymer ?
#
loop_
_entity_poly.entity_id
_entity_poly.type
_entity_poly.pdbx_seq_one_letter_code
_entity_poly.pdbx_strand_id
1 'polypeptide(L)'
;MRGGPACAYNRAMLRIDTHAHYLPRDWPDLARKYGESRFPVIHHTGDGRHRIYKDGRFFREIWSRTWDPQERIDDYARFNVQVQVVSTVPVMFCYWARPQHALELHQALNDHMAATCRDYPRHYAGLGTVPLQSPRLAVQELERCVDQLVLQGVQIGSHVQLPDGQHWNLDAPELFPFFEAAADLGAAVLVHPWDMMGSDTMPKYWLPWLVGMPAEQSRAACCLVFGGVLERLPKLKVCMAHGGGSFPYTIGRIEHGFNMRPDLVATDNPHNPRQYLQRLYFDSWVADPAALRYLLDTCGVERVMLGTDYPFPLGEQEPGAVIAQVALDEPQQARLYHGTALEWLGLPASRFA
;
A
#
# COMPACT_ATOMS: atom_id res chain seq x y z
N MET A 1 -38.77 -1.32 -43.34
CA MET A 1 -38.20 -1.80 -42.08
C MET A 1 -36.91 -1.00 -41.83
N ARG A 2 -36.97 -0.03 -40.93
CA ARG A 2 -35.81 0.79 -40.57
C ARG A 2 -35.23 0.20 -39.27
N GLY A 3 -34.03 -0.35 -39.36
CA GLY A 3 -33.29 -0.80 -38.18
C GLY A 3 -32.97 0.39 -37.27
N GLY A 4 -33.48 0.35 -36.05
CA GLY A 4 -33.09 1.31 -35.02
C GLY A 4 -31.61 1.11 -34.62
N PRO A 5 -30.93 2.18 -34.17
CA PRO A 5 -29.53 2.05 -33.71
C PRO A 5 -29.48 1.14 -32.48
N ALA A 6 -28.64 0.14 -32.56
CA ALA A 6 -28.31 -0.69 -31.40
C ALA A 6 -27.85 0.23 -30.25
N CYS A 7 -28.55 0.15 -29.15
CA CYS A 7 -28.19 0.83 -27.91
C CYS A 7 -26.78 0.32 -27.52
N ALA A 8 -25.74 1.14 -27.74
CA ALA A 8 -24.43 0.87 -27.24
C ALA A 8 -24.56 0.82 -25.69
N TYR A 9 -24.46 -0.35 -25.12
CA TYR A 9 -24.32 -0.53 -23.69
C TYR A 9 -23.08 0.27 -23.27
N ASN A 10 -23.33 1.40 -22.65
CA ASN A 10 -22.28 2.21 -22.04
C ASN A 10 -21.72 1.35 -20.90
N ARG A 11 -20.69 0.56 -21.19
CA ARG A 11 -20.01 -0.26 -20.18
C ARG A 11 -19.44 0.74 -19.18
N ALA A 12 -19.93 0.70 -17.94
CA ALA A 12 -19.42 1.58 -16.89
C ALA A 12 -17.88 1.47 -16.84
N MET A 13 -17.19 2.60 -16.74
CA MET A 13 -15.73 2.65 -16.64
C MET A 13 -15.26 1.76 -15.50
N LEU A 14 -14.32 0.86 -15.76
CA LEU A 14 -13.69 0.03 -14.74
C LEU A 14 -13.06 0.92 -13.66
N ARG A 15 -13.27 0.58 -12.38
CA ARG A 15 -12.63 1.25 -11.25
C ARG A 15 -11.95 0.24 -10.37
N ILE A 16 -10.67 0.47 -10.11
CA ILE A 16 -9.79 -0.39 -9.31
C ILE A 16 -9.28 0.44 -8.14
N ASP A 17 -9.69 0.09 -6.93
CA ASP A 17 -9.11 0.64 -5.72
C ASP A 17 -7.81 -0.09 -5.40
N THR A 18 -6.68 0.62 -5.40
CA THR A 18 -5.34 0.04 -5.23
C THR A 18 -4.87 0.01 -3.77
N HIS A 19 -5.67 0.53 -2.85
CA HIS A 19 -5.30 0.62 -1.44
C HIS A 19 -6.48 0.27 -0.55
N ALA A 20 -6.66 -1.02 -0.27
CA ALA A 20 -7.68 -1.52 0.63
C ALA A 20 -7.11 -2.59 1.57
N HIS A 21 -7.40 -2.48 2.86
CA HIS A 21 -6.94 -3.42 3.86
C HIS A 21 -7.87 -4.62 4.02
N TYR A 22 -7.27 -5.79 4.20
CA TYR A 22 -7.98 -7.05 4.34
C TYR A 22 -7.29 -7.97 5.35
N LEU A 23 -8.06 -8.62 6.20
CA LEU A 23 -7.59 -9.59 7.17
C LEU A 23 -8.43 -10.86 7.09
N PRO A 24 -7.90 -12.03 7.44
CA PRO A 24 -8.74 -13.17 7.74
C PRO A 24 -9.62 -12.87 8.96
N ARG A 25 -10.76 -13.59 9.06
CA ARG A 25 -11.62 -13.51 10.25
C ARG A 25 -10.88 -13.96 11.51
N ASP A 26 -9.89 -14.82 11.34
CA ASP A 26 -9.06 -15.36 12.40
C ASP A 26 -7.64 -15.66 11.88
N TRP A 27 -6.64 -15.63 12.75
CA TRP A 27 -5.25 -15.95 12.43
C TRP A 27 -4.57 -16.65 13.61
N PRO A 28 -3.43 -17.36 13.40
CA PRO A 28 -2.71 -18.07 14.46
C PRO A 28 -2.34 -17.14 15.63
N ASP A 29 -2.65 -17.58 16.85
CA ASP A 29 -2.23 -16.90 18.09
C ASP A 29 -0.72 -17.12 18.34
N LEU A 30 0.11 -16.33 17.67
CA LEU A 30 1.55 -16.39 17.79
C LEU A 30 2.06 -15.77 19.10
N ALA A 31 1.27 -14.90 19.73
CA ALA A 31 1.59 -14.38 21.04
C ALA A 31 1.66 -15.52 22.07
N ARG A 32 0.65 -16.38 22.07
CA ARG A 32 0.63 -17.57 22.91
C ARG A 32 1.65 -18.63 22.49
N LYS A 33 1.78 -18.87 21.17
CA LYS A 33 2.68 -19.90 20.63
C LYS A 33 4.15 -19.63 20.96
N TYR A 34 4.58 -18.37 20.86
CA TYR A 34 5.98 -17.97 21.03
C TYR A 34 6.28 -17.24 22.35
N GLY A 35 5.24 -16.99 23.17
CA GLY A 35 5.41 -16.22 24.41
C GLY A 35 5.75 -14.75 24.17
N GLU A 36 5.34 -14.17 23.04
CA GLU A 36 5.71 -12.81 22.62
C GLU A 36 4.44 -11.96 22.47
N SER A 37 4.10 -11.17 23.48
CA SER A 37 2.85 -10.41 23.60
C SER A 37 2.64 -9.33 22.52
N ARG A 38 3.73 -8.93 21.83
CA ARG A 38 3.64 -7.93 20.75
C ARG A 38 2.95 -8.43 19.49
N PHE A 39 2.82 -9.76 19.27
CA PHE A 39 2.03 -10.27 18.16
C PHE A 39 0.57 -9.85 18.30
N PRO A 40 -0.08 -9.41 17.20
CA PRO A 40 -1.50 -9.11 17.22
C PRO A 40 -2.33 -10.35 17.53
N VAL A 41 -3.26 -10.21 18.49
CA VAL A 41 -4.21 -11.24 18.88
C VAL A 41 -5.61 -10.75 18.62
N ILE A 42 -6.47 -11.63 18.09
CA ILE A 42 -7.88 -11.32 17.85
C ILE A 42 -8.76 -11.87 18.97
N HIS A 43 -9.68 -11.03 19.43
CA HIS A 43 -10.72 -11.40 20.37
C HIS A 43 -12.09 -11.23 19.73
N HIS A 44 -12.83 -12.33 19.65
CA HIS A 44 -14.20 -12.36 19.12
C HIS A 44 -15.19 -11.86 20.19
N THR A 45 -15.99 -10.84 19.89
CA THR A 45 -16.88 -10.20 20.88
C THR A 45 -18.31 -10.73 20.86
N GLY A 46 -18.64 -11.68 19.96
CA GLY A 46 -19.96 -12.30 19.89
C GLY A 46 -21.07 -11.47 19.24
N ASP A 47 -20.84 -10.16 19.00
CA ASP A 47 -21.77 -9.20 18.37
C ASP A 47 -21.44 -8.93 16.87
N GLY A 48 -20.64 -9.79 16.26
CA GLY A 48 -20.16 -9.63 14.88
C GLY A 48 -18.98 -8.66 14.74
N ARG A 49 -18.46 -8.13 15.87
CA ARG A 49 -17.25 -7.32 15.94
C ARG A 49 -16.12 -8.16 16.49
N HIS A 50 -14.90 -7.74 16.19
CA HIS A 50 -13.69 -8.34 16.76
C HIS A 50 -12.75 -7.24 17.21
N ARG A 51 -11.91 -7.54 18.18
CA ARG A 51 -10.93 -6.59 18.72
C ARG A 51 -9.53 -7.15 18.58
N ILE A 52 -8.66 -6.34 18.01
CA ILE A 52 -7.23 -6.63 17.93
C ILE A 52 -6.55 -6.07 19.16
N TYR A 53 -5.73 -6.89 19.82
CA TYR A 53 -4.89 -6.50 20.95
C TYR A 53 -3.41 -6.71 20.57
N LYS A 54 -2.55 -5.86 21.10
CA LYS A 54 -1.08 -5.94 21.00
C LYS A 54 -0.51 -5.55 22.36
N ASP A 55 0.43 -6.32 22.90
CA ASP A 55 0.96 -6.13 24.26
C ASP A 55 -0.13 -6.08 25.35
N GLY A 56 -1.15 -6.91 25.20
CA GLY A 56 -2.31 -6.90 26.10
C GLY A 56 -3.15 -5.61 26.07
N ARG A 57 -2.82 -4.67 25.18
CA ARG A 57 -3.54 -3.40 25.03
C ARG A 57 -4.45 -3.43 23.81
N PHE A 58 -5.62 -2.83 23.96
CA PHE A 58 -6.52 -2.63 22.82
C PHE A 58 -5.83 -1.80 21.74
N PHE A 59 -5.83 -2.36 20.51
CA PHE A 59 -5.29 -1.67 19.35
C PHE A 59 -6.41 -1.12 18.45
N ARG A 60 -7.36 -1.99 18.04
CA ARG A 60 -8.41 -1.60 17.09
C ARG A 60 -9.60 -2.55 17.16
N GLU A 61 -10.80 -2.01 16.95
CA GLU A 61 -12.00 -2.79 16.66
C GLU A 61 -12.10 -2.96 15.13
N ILE A 62 -12.49 -4.15 14.71
CA ILE A 62 -12.72 -4.52 13.32
C ILE A 62 -14.08 -5.22 13.21
N TRP A 63 -14.66 -5.19 12.03
CA TRP A 63 -15.97 -5.75 11.71
C TRP A 63 -15.95 -6.45 10.36
N SER A 64 -17.07 -7.05 9.94
CA SER A 64 -17.19 -7.92 8.76
C SER A 64 -16.56 -7.34 7.48
N ARG A 65 -16.66 -6.04 7.26
CA ARG A 65 -15.99 -5.35 6.13
C ARG A 65 -14.47 -5.53 6.10
N THR A 66 -13.86 -5.98 7.19
CA THR A 66 -12.42 -6.25 7.24
C THR A 66 -12.09 -7.62 6.65
N TRP A 67 -13.03 -8.61 6.68
CA TRP A 67 -12.76 -10.01 6.29
C TRP A 67 -13.81 -10.66 5.37
N ASP A 68 -15.03 -10.11 5.25
CA ASP A 68 -16.07 -10.72 4.42
C ASP A 68 -15.98 -10.21 2.97
N PRO A 69 -15.59 -11.07 2.01
CA PRO A 69 -15.39 -10.61 0.64
C PRO A 69 -16.70 -10.22 -0.05
N GLN A 70 -17.83 -10.87 0.27
CA GLN A 70 -19.09 -10.54 -0.38
C GLN A 70 -19.65 -9.21 0.12
N GLU A 71 -19.61 -8.95 1.42
CA GLU A 71 -20.04 -7.66 1.99
C GLU A 71 -19.23 -6.50 1.40
N ARG A 72 -17.92 -6.70 1.17
CA ARG A 72 -17.05 -5.71 0.54
C ARG A 72 -17.41 -5.46 -0.92
N ILE A 73 -17.74 -6.51 -1.68
CA ILE A 73 -18.19 -6.38 -3.07
C ILE A 73 -19.48 -5.57 -3.11
N ASP A 74 -20.45 -5.89 -2.26
CA ASP A 74 -21.75 -5.20 -2.19
C ASP A 74 -21.60 -3.74 -1.77
N ASP A 75 -20.69 -3.45 -0.84
CA ASP A 75 -20.40 -2.09 -0.38
C ASP A 75 -19.77 -1.25 -1.50
N TYR A 76 -18.79 -1.78 -2.21
CA TYR A 76 -18.09 -1.09 -3.31
C TYR A 76 -18.96 -0.92 -4.56
N ALA A 77 -19.88 -1.84 -4.81
CA ALA A 77 -20.84 -1.72 -5.92
C ALA A 77 -21.68 -0.44 -5.83
N ARG A 78 -21.95 0.06 -4.62
CA ARG A 78 -22.67 1.31 -4.37
C ARG A 78 -21.95 2.54 -4.90
N PHE A 79 -20.62 2.46 -5.06
CA PHE A 79 -19.75 3.52 -5.56
C PHE A 79 -19.24 3.23 -6.98
N ASN A 80 -19.78 2.19 -7.62
CA ASN A 80 -19.36 1.75 -8.94
C ASN A 80 -17.85 1.41 -9.02
N VAL A 81 -17.31 0.80 -7.96
CA VAL A 81 -15.95 0.23 -7.93
C VAL A 81 -16.06 -1.29 -8.01
N GLN A 82 -15.38 -1.89 -9.00
CA GLN A 82 -15.49 -3.31 -9.30
C GLN A 82 -14.39 -4.13 -8.67
N VAL A 83 -13.21 -3.54 -8.46
CA VAL A 83 -12.00 -4.28 -8.06
C VAL A 83 -11.34 -3.61 -6.87
N GLN A 84 -10.91 -4.44 -5.92
CA GLN A 84 -10.10 -4.04 -4.78
C GLN A 84 -8.74 -4.74 -4.85
N VAL A 85 -7.67 -3.97 -4.79
CA VAL A 85 -6.33 -4.49 -4.52
C VAL A 85 -6.17 -4.54 -3.01
N VAL A 86 -6.23 -5.74 -2.46
CA VAL A 86 -6.24 -5.95 -1.02
C VAL A 86 -4.85 -6.24 -0.49
N SER A 87 -4.54 -5.69 0.68
CA SER A 87 -3.29 -5.91 1.41
C SER A 87 -3.57 -6.02 2.91
N THR A 88 -2.61 -6.52 3.70
CA THR A 88 -2.82 -6.66 5.14
C THR A 88 -2.84 -5.30 5.85
N VAL A 89 -3.28 -5.29 7.11
CA VAL A 89 -3.15 -4.10 7.98
C VAL A 89 -1.71 -4.00 8.49
N PRO A 90 -1.06 -2.82 8.50
CA PRO A 90 0.36 -2.67 8.86
C PRO A 90 0.77 -3.21 10.24
N VAL A 91 -0.15 -3.31 11.19
CA VAL A 91 0.12 -3.94 12.50
C VAL A 91 0.59 -5.40 12.36
N MET A 92 0.31 -6.05 11.22
CA MET A 92 0.71 -7.42 10.90
C MET A 92 2.14 -7.54 10.34
N PHE A 93 2.85 -6.46 10.05
CA PHE A 93 4.23 -6.53 9.56
C PHE A 93 5.19 -7.19 10.54
N CYS A 94 5.04 -6.95 11.83
CA CYS A 94 5.78 -7.61 12.90
C CYS A 94 7.29 -7.73 12.66
N TYR A 95 7.94 -6.71 12.05
CA TYR A 95 9.37 -6.76 11.72
C TYR A 95 10.29 -6.87 12.95
N TRP A 96 9.80 -6.44 14.11
CA TRP A 96 10.46 -6.59 15.39
C TRP A 96 10.57 -8.06 15.86
N ALA A 97 9.79 -8.97 15.28
CA ALA A 97 9.77 -10.37 15.68
C ALA A 97 10.95 -11.15 15.05
N ARG A 98 11.26 -12.31 15.64
CA ARG A 98 12.19 -13.24 15.00
C ARG A 98 11.69 -13.56 13.59
N PRO A 99 12.57 -13.54 12.57
CA PRO A 99 12.15 -13.64 11.17
C PRO A 99 11.25 -14.84 10.84
N GLN A 100 11.55 -16.00 11.42
CA GLN A 100 10.74 -17.23 11.19
C GLN A 100 9.35 -17.13 11.82
N HIS A 101 9.22 -16.44 12.95
CA HIS A 101 7.93 -16.23 13.59
C HIS A 101 7.06 -15.25 12.80
N ALA A 102 7.65 -14.15 12.29
CA ALA A 102 6.96 -13.24 11.41
C ALA A 102 6.56 -13.92 10.09
N LEU A 103 7.45 -14.74 9.51
CA LEU A 103 7.16 -15.50 8.29
C LEU A 103 5.94 -16.40 8.45
N GLU A 104 5.78 -17.08 9.58
CA GLU A 104 4.59 -17.91 9.84
C GLU A 104 3.29 -17.11 9.79
N LEU A 105 3.28 -15.91 10.40
CA LEU A 105 2.13 -15.00 10.30
C LEU A 105 1.89 -14.57 8.85
N HIS A 106 2.94 -14.14 8.17
CA HIS A 106 2.85 -13.64 6.79
C HIS A 106 2.33 -14.72 5.85
N GLN A 107 2.80 -15.95 5.97
CA GLN A 107 2.32 -17.06 5.15
C GLN A 107 0.83 -17.33 5.37
N ALA A 108 0.36 -17.32 6.63
CA ALA A 108 -1.06 -17.49 6.92
C ALA A 108 -1.92 -16.36 6.30
N LEU A 109 -1.46 -15.12 6.38
CA LEU A 109 -2.14 -13.97 5.77
C LEU A 109 -2.13 -14.03 4.24
N ASN A 110 -0.99 -14.37 3.64
CA ASN A 110 -0.83 -14.46 2.18
C ASN A 110 -1.65 -15.59 1.58
N ASP A 111 -1.70 -16.77 2.25
CA ASP A 111 -2.50 -17.91 1.81
C ASP A 111 -4.00 -17.60 1.84
N HIS A 112 -4.47 -16.91 2.89
CA HIS A 112 -5.86 -16.47 3.00
C HIS A 112 -6.20 -15.45 1.90
N MET A 113 -5.34 -14.48 1.66
CA MET A 113 -5.52 -13.46 0.61
C MET A 113 -5.56 -14.10 -0.78
N ALA A 114 -4.64 -15.03 -1.07
CA ALA A 114 -4.62 -15.76 -2.33
C ALA A 114 -5.88 -16.58 -2.55
N ALA A 115 -6.40 -17.24 -1.48
CA ALA A 115 -7.68 -17.96 -1.54
C ALA A 115 -8.82 -17.00 -1.93
N THR A 116 -8.93 -15.85 -1.30
CA THR A 116 -9.95 -14.84 -1.63
C THR A 116 -9.83 -14.37 -3.08
N CYS A 117 -8.62 -14.04 -3.55
CA CYS A 117 -8.40 -13.61 -4.94
C CYS A 117 -8.76 -14.70 -5.97
N ARG A 118 -8.53 -15.96 -5.62
CA ARG A 118 -8.89 -17.12 -6.46
C ARG A 118 -10.40 -17.34 -6.50
N ASP A 119 -11.07 -17.19 -5.34
CA ASP A 119 -12.50 -17.46 -5.21
C ASP A 119 -13.37 -16.34 -5.81
N TYR A 120 -12.83 -15.10 -5.81
CA TYR A 120 -13.49 -13.90 -6.36
C TYR A 120 -12.62 -13.18 -7.41
N PRO A 121 -12.21 -13.84 -8.50
CA PRO A 121 -11.16 -13.36 -9.41
C PRO A 121 -11.50 -12.07 -10.17
N ARG A 122 -12.77 -11.70 -10.26
CA ARG A 122 -13.20 -10.45 -10.92
C ARG A 122 -13.21 -9.24 -10.00
N HIS A 123 -13.09 -9.47 -8.68
CA HIS A 123 -13.26 -8.43 -7.67
C HIS A 123 -12.01 -8.16 -6.85
N TYR A 124 -11.05 -9.09 -6.85
CA TYR A 124 -9.85 -8.96 -6.03
C TYR A 124 -8.57 -9.22 -6.80
N ALA A 125 -7.59 -8.38 -6.49
CA ALA A 125 -6.17 -8.63 -6.69
C ALA A 125 -5.48 -8.50 -5.32
N GLY A 126 -4.34 -9.15 -5.09
CA GLY A 126 -3.75 -9.20 -3.75
C GLY A 126 -2.30 -8.76 -3.73
N LEU A 127 -1.92 -8.08 -2.65
CA LEU A 127 -0.53 -7.79 -2.28
C LEU A 127 -0.21 -8.52 -0.99
N GLY A 128 0.71 -9.47 -1.05
CA GLY A 128 1.17 -10.21 0.13
C GLY A 128 1.94 -9.33 1.11
N THR A 129 2.49 -9.96 2.14
CA THR A 129 3.39 -9.32 3.12
C THR A 129 4.60 -10.22 3.36
N VAL A 130 5.76 -9.62 3.68
CA VAL A 130 7.05 -10.32 3.75
C VAL A 130 7.87 -9.89 4.97
N PRO A 131 8.69 -10.77 5.57
CA PRO A 131 9.48 -10.46 6.76
C PRO A 131 10.76 -9.70 6.40
N LEU A 132 10.67 -8.38 6.13
CA LEU A 132 11.79 -7.54 5.68
C LEU A 132 12.98 -7.50 6.63
N GLN A 133 12.81 -7.81 7.92
CA GLN A 133 13.89 -7.95 8.88
C GLN A 133 14.84 -9.14 8.56
N SER A 134 14.48 -9.96 7.58
CA SER A 134 15.33 -10.99 6.98
C SER A 134 15.19 -10.95 5.45
N PRO A 135 16.03 -10.18 4.75
CA PRO A 135 15.93 -10.02 3.29
C PRO A 135 15.87 -11.35 2.54
N ARG A 136 16.63 -12.36 2.98
CA ARG A 136 16.58 -13.70 2.39
C ARG A 136 15.19 -14.33 2.49
N LEU A 137 14.54 -14.27 3.66
CA LEU A 137 13.19 -14.81 3.81
C LEU A 137 12.15 -13.93 3.10
N ALA A 138 12.38 -12.64 3.04
CA ALA A 138 11.53 -11.71 2.31
C ALA A 138 11.52 -12.00 0.80
N VAL A 139 12.68 -12.27 0.21
CA VAL A 139 12.79 -12.68 -1.19
C VAL A 139 12.05 -14.00 -1.43
N GLN A 140 12.30 -15.02 -0.61
CA GLN A 140 11.64 -16.33 -0.73
C GLN A 140 10.11 -16.23 -0.65
N GLU A 141 9.60 -15.40 0.26
CA GLU A 141 8.16 -15.23 0.42
C GLU A 141 7.56 -14.34 -0.69
N LEU A 142 8.32 -13.37 -1.20
CA LEU A 142 7.92 -12.59 -2.38
C LEU A 142 7.78 -13.49 -3.62
N GLU A 143 8.77 -14.35 -3.89
CA GLU A 143 8.72 -15.34 -4.96
C GLU A 143 7.52 -16.27 -4.78
N ARG A 144 7.28 -16.76 -3.56
CA ARG A 144 6.09 -17.57 -3.28
C ARG A 144 4.78 -16.82 -3.56
N CYS A 145 4.68 -15.56 -3.14
CA CYS A 145 3.51 -14.72 -3.40
C CYS A 145 3.23 -14.57 -4.90
N VAL A 146 4.24 -14.30 -5.70
CA VAL A 146 4.08 -14.05 -7.14
C VAL A 146 3.90 -15.35 -7.92
N ASP A 147 4.79 -16.32 -7.75
CA ASP A 147 4.86 -17.51 -8.61
C ASP A 147 3.88 -18.61 -8.21
N GLN A 148 3.60 -18.77 -6.91
CA GLN A 148 2.77 -19.87 -6.41
C GLN A 148 1.37 -19.40 -6.01
N LEU A 149 1.27 -18.25 -5.33
CA LEU A 149 0.00 -17.71 -4.87
C LEU A 149 -0.68 -16.78 -5.90
N VAL A 150 0.02 -16.41 -6.97
CA VAL A 150 -0.48 -15.55 -8.06
C VAL A 150 -0.95 -14.17 -7.53
N LEU A 151 -0.30 -13.68 -6.48
CA LEU A 151 -0.47 -12.32 -6.00
C LEU A 151 0.35 -11.37 -6.89
N GLN A 152 -0.05 -10.10 -6.98
CA GLN A 152 0.55 -9.14 -7.89
C GLN A 152 1.82 -8.48 -7.32
N GLY A 153 2.14 -8.75 -6.08
CA GLY A 153 3.29 -8.19 -5.37
C GLY A 153 3.07 -8.19 -3.88
N VAL A 154 3.60 -7.17 -3.18
CA VAL A 154 3.57 -7.10 -1.72
C VAL A 154 3.37 -5.69 -1.19
N GLN A 155 2.79 -5.58 0.01
CA GLN A 155 2.81 -4.38 0.83
C GLN A 155 3.94 -4.48 1.85
N ILE A 156 4.71 -3.39 2.00
CA ILE A 156 5.80 -3.26 2.97
C ILE A 156 5.65 -2.00 3.81
N GLY A 157 6.33 -1.97 4.95
CA GLY A 157 6.40 -0.80 5.81
C GLY A 157 7.34 0.30 5.28
N SER A 158 7.17 1.52 5.79
CA SER A 158 8.03 2.69 5.50
C SER A 158 9.46 2.54 6.01
N HIS A 159 9.69 1.63 6.93
CA HIS A 159 10.98 1.25 7.51
C HIS A 159 10.88 -0.14 8.15
N VAL A 160 12.00 -0.68 8.59
CA VAL A 160 12.08 -2.00 9.24
C VAL A 160 12.64 -1.84 10.65
N GLN A 161 11.86 -2.22 11.67
CA GLN A 161 12.36 -2.38 13.03
C GLN A 161 12.92 -3.79 13.19
N LEU A 162 14.17 -3.90 13.61
CA LEU A 162 14.83 -5.20 13.79
C LEU A 162 14.52 -5.80 15.17
N PRO A 163 14.72 -7.12 15.35
CA PRO A 163 14.50 -7.80 16.62
C PRO A 163 15.41 -7.27 17.76
N ASP A 164 16.57 -6.71 17.45
CA ASP A 164 17.50 -6.10 18.40
C ASP A 164 17.20 -4.63 18.71
N GLY A 165 16.11 -4.08 18.12
CA GLY A 165 15.68 -2.70 18.28
C GLY A 165 16.35 -1.71 17.33
N GLN A 166 17.26 -2.14 16.46
CA GLN A 166 17.77 -1.29 15.38
C GLN A 166 16.70 -1.04 14.32
N HIS A 167 16.93 -0.03 13.49
CA HIS A 167 16.01 0.33 12.40
C HIS A 167 16.77 0.42 11.07
N TRP A 168 16.19 -0.15 10.01
CA TRP A 168 16.60 0.09 8.65
C TRP A 168 15.59 1.02 7.97
N ASN A 169 16.09 2.05 7.31
CA ASN A 169 15.31 2.76 6.30
C ASN A 169 15.31 1.97 4.99
N LEU A 170 14.48 2.39 4.01
CA LEU A 170 14.35 1.65 2.75
C LEU A 170 15.57 1.75 1.81
N ASP A 171 16.56 2.56 2.14
CA ASP A 171 17.87 2.64 1.48
C ASP A 171 18.93 1.71 2.09
N ALA A 172 18.61 0.98 3.16
CA ALA A 172 19.55 0.06 3.78
C ALA A 172 20.07 -0.96 2.76
N PRO A 173 21.41 -1.15 2.67
CA PRO A 173 22.01 -2.06 1.68
C PRO A 173 21.48 -3.49 1.79
N GLU A 174 21.11 -3.91 2.99
CA GLU A 174 20.56 -5.23 3.29
C GLU A 174 19.22 -5.47 2.57
N LEU A 175 18.44 -4.41 2.30
CA LEU A 175 17.14 -4.50 1.62
C LEU A 175 17.27 -4.53 0.09
N PHE A 176 18.44 -4.20 -0.46
CA PHE A 176 18.61 -4.12 -1.91
C PHE A 176 18.27 -5.43 -2.64
N PRO A 177 18.67 -6.63 -2.16
CA PRO A 177 18.28 -7.89 -2.80
C PRO A 177 16.76 -8.12 -2.88
N PHE A 178 16.00 -7.61 -1.91
CA PHE A 178 14.55 -7.68 -1.96
C PHE A 178 13.97 -6.78 -3.06
N PHE A 179 14.46 -5.54 -3.19
CA PHE A 179 14.02 -4.65 -4.27
C PHE A 179 14.45 -5.14 -5.65
N GLU A 180 15.63 -5.75 -5.77
CA GLU A 180 16.10 -6.39 -7.00
C GLU A 180 15.17 -7.53 -7.40
N ALA A 181 14.86 -8.45 -6.50
CA ALA A 181 13.91 -9.54 -6.73
C ALA A 181 12.50 -9.01 -7.12
N ALA A 182 12.02 -7.95 -6.46
CA ALA A 182 10.75 -7.33 -6.81
C ALA A 182 10.75 -6.73 -8.23
N ALA A 183 11.86 -6.10 -8.63
CA ALA A 183 12.04 -5.57 -9.97
C ALA A 183 12.10 -6.66 -11.04
N ASP A 184 12.81 -7.77 -10.77
CA ASP A 184 12.96 -8.90 -11.70
C ASP A 184 11.66 -9.67 -11.90
N LEU A 185 10.88 -9.86 -10.84
CA LEU A 185 9.55 -10.45 -10.87
C LEU A 185 8.49 -9.51 -11.48
N GLY A 186 8.80 -8.22 -11.66
CA GLY A 186 7.81 -7.20 -12.04
C GLY A 186 6.72 -6.99 -11.00
N ALA A 187 7.02 -7.34 -9.75
CA ALA A 187 6.07 -7.27 -8.63
C ALA A 187 5.75 -5.83 -8.26
N ALA A 188 4.47 -5.57 -7.97
CA ALA A 188 4.01 -4.31 -7.42
C ALA A 188 4.40 -4.21 -5.93
N VAL A 189 5.01 -3.10 -5.53
CA VAL A 189 5.37 -2.84 -4.13
C VAL A 189 4.59 -1.64 -3.62
N LEU A 190 3.72 -1.85 -2.62
CA LEU A 190 3.04 -0.78 -1.90
C LEU A 190 3.81 -0.46 -0.62
N VAL A 191 4.32 0.75 -0.49
CA VAL A 191 4.94 1.24 0.75
C VAL A 191 3.88 1.92 1.60
N HIS A 192 3.59 1.33 2.77
CA HIS A 192 2.61 1.86 3.71
C HIS A 192 3.27 2.33 5.01
N PRO A 193 2.91 3.51 5.54
CA PRO A 193 3.47 4.00 6.80
C PRO A 193 3.03 3.11 7.97
N TRP A 194 3.94 2.86 8.88
CA TRP A 194 3.66 2.15 10.12
C TRP A 194 4.63 2.65 11.20
N ASP A 195 4.27 2.45 12.49
CA ASP A 195 5.10 2.85 13.64
C ASP A 195 5.69 4.26 13.47
N MET A 196 4.77 5.23 13.30
CA MET A 196 5.06 6.59 12.84
C MET A 196 6.11 7.29 13.69
N MET A 197 7.08 7.93 13.02
CA MET A 197 8.14 8.72 13.66
C MET A 197 7.56 9.75 14.63
N GLY A 198 8.18 9.90 15.80
CA GLY A 198 7.77 10.85 16.84
C GLY A 198 6.47 10.50 17.55
N SER A 199 5.94 9.29 17.39
CA SER A 199 4.70 8.85 18.05
C SER A 199 4.77 8.95 19.57
N ASP A 200 5.95 8.78 20.16
CA ASP A 200 6.24 8.95 21.58
C ASP A 200 6.06 10.39 22.07
N THR A 201 6.24 11.37 21.19
CA THR A 201 6.02 12.81 21.46
C THR A 201 4.63 13.31 21.08
N MET A 202 3.80 12.43 20.47
CA MET A 202 2.46 12.77 19.97
C MET A 202 1.34 11.93 20.62
N PRO A 203 1.18 11.95 21.97
CA PRO A 203 0.26 11.05 22.67
C PRO A 203 -1.22 11.45 22.57
N LYS A 204 -1.56 12.59 21.98
CA LYS A 204 -2.92 13.14 21.89
C LYS A 204 -3.31 13.48 20.46
N TYR A 205 -4.62 13.71 20.28
CA TYR A 205 -5.22 14.23 19.05
C TYR A 205 -5.00 13.35 17.80
N TRP A 206 -4.71 12.07 18.02
CA TRP A 206 -4.41 11.13 16.94
C TRP A 206 -3.25 11.56 16.02
N LEU A 207 -2.37 12.43 16.53
CA LEU A 207 -1.27 13.03 15.75
C LEU A 207 -0.33 12.02 15.08
N PRO A 208 -0.04 10.83 15.64
CA PRO A 208 0.74 9.85 14.89
C PRO A 208 0.15 9.52 13.52
N TRP A 209 -1.18 9.43 13.40
CA TRP A 209 -1.86 9.20 12.12
C TRP A 209 -2.02 10.47 11.29
N LEU A 210 -2.33 11.61 11.91
CA LEU A 210 -2.60 12.85 11.20
C LEU A 210 -1.34 13.57 10.71
N VAL A 211 -0.23 13.45 11.43
CA VAL A 211 1.04 14.14 11.18
C VAL A 211 2.17 13.14 10.92
N GLY A 212 2.28 12.10 11.74
CA GLY A 212 3.33 11.10 11.65
C GLY A 212 3.28 10.29 10.35
N MET A 213 2.09 9.83 9.92
CA MET A 213 1.95 9.06 8.68
C MET A 213 2.44 9.80 7.43
N PRO A 214 2.05 11.06 7.17
CA PRO A 214 2.61 11.83 6.05
C PRO A 214 4.12 12.03 6.13
N ALA A 215 4.67 12.21 7.32
CA ALA A 215 6.11 12.35 7.53
C ALA A 215 6.86 11.03 7.25
N GLU A 216 6.30 9.90 7.69
CA GLU A 216 6.86 8.56 7.41
C GLU A 216 6.95 8.28 5.91
N GLN A 217 5.90 8.58 5.16
CA GLN A 217 5.91 8.41 3.70
C GLN A 217 6.98 9.27 3.04
N SER A 218 7.13 10.52 3.48
CA SER A 218 8.20 11.39 2.96
C SER A 218 9.60 10.85 3.26
N ARG A 219 9.83 10.34 4.47
CA ARG A 219 11.10 9.70 4.83
C ARG A 219 11.38 8.50 3.92
N ALA A 220 10.40 7.61 3.77
CA ALA A 220 10.53 6.42 2.93
C ALA A 220 10.84 6.76 1.47
N ALA A 221 10.12 7.74 0.89
CA ALA A 221 10.37 8.19 -0.47
C ALA A 221 11.76 8.83 -0.63
N CYS A 222 12.18 9.69 0.31
CA CYS A 222 13.52 10.27 0.31
C CYS A 222 14.62 9.20 0.38
N CYS A 223 14.45 8.17 1.23
CA CYS A 223 15.41 7.07 1.33
C CYS A 223 15.52 6.29 0.02
N LEU A 224 14.40 5.92 -0.61
CA LEU A 224 14.42 5.25 -1.91
C LEU A 224 15.09 6.08 -3.01
N VAL A 225 14.87 7.41 -2.99
CA VAL A 225 15.43 8.35 -3.97
C VAL A 225 16.92 8.59 -3.71
N PHE A 226 17.28 9.05 -2.52
CA PHE A 226 18.65 9.44 -2.19
C PHE A 226 19.60 8.24 -2.06
N GLY A 227 19.13 7.09 -1.56
CA GLY A 227 19.89 5.83 -1.54
C GLY A 227 20.06 5.18 -2.91
N GLY A 228 19.53 5.79 -3.99
CA GLY A 228 19.69 5.33 -5.36
C GLY A 228 19.01 4.00 -5.69
N VAL A 229 18.04 3.56 -4.87
CA VAL A 229 17.30 2.31 -5.12
C VAL A 229 16.56 2.38 -6.46
N LEU A 230 15.82 3.49 -6.68
CA LEU A 230 15.07 3.71 -7.93
C LEU A 230 15.98 3.93 -9.14
N GLU A 231 17.18 4.47 -8.94
CA GLU A 231 18.16 4.67 -10.03
C GLU A 231 18.74 3.34 -10.47
N ARG A 232 19.19 2.52 -9.53
CA ARG A 232 19.77 1.21 -9.81
C ARG A 232 18.74 0.18 -10.34
N LEU A 233 17.46 0.34 -9.98
CA LEU A 233 16.40 -0.59 -10.34
C LEU A 233 15.30 0.10 -11.17
N PRO A 234 15.55 0.37 -12.45
CA PRO A 234 14.63 1.11 -13.31
C PRO A 234 13.29 0.42 -13.58
N LYS A 235 13.18 -0.88 -13.34
CA LYS A 235 11.95 -1.66 -13.51
C LYS A 235 11.14 -1.79 -12.21
N LEU A 236 11.67 -1.34 -11.07
CA LEU A 236 11.01 -1.45 -9.78
C LEU A 236 9.72 -0.59 -9.75
N LYS A 237 8.61 -1.18 -9.36
CA LYS A 237 7.28 -0.57 -9.33
C LYS A 237 6.86 -0.27 -7.90
N VAL A 238 7.18 0.91 -7.39
CA VAL A 238 6.84 1.33 -6.02
C VAL A 238 5.68 2.30 -6.03
N CYS A 239 4.63 1.99 -5.27
CA CYS A 239 3.55 2.91 -4.93
C CYS A 239 3.71 3.39 -3.49
N MET A 240 3.61 4.70 -3.30
CA MET A 240 3.61 5.34 -2.00
C MET A 240 2.16 5.59 -1.57
N ALA A 241 1.75 5.02 -0.43
CA ALA A 241 0.40 5.20 0.10
C ALA A 241 0.13 6.67 0.49
N HIS A 242 -1.16 7.04 0.59
CA HIS A 242 -1.64 8.37 1.01
C HIS A 242 -1.04 9.52 0.18
N GLY A 243 -1.06 9.35 -1.15
CA GLY A 243 -0.47 10.33 -2.07
C GLY A 243 1.02 10.59 -1.86
N GLY A 244 1.75 9.64 -1.25
CA GLY A 244 3.15 9.81 -0.87
C GLY A 244 3.36 10.69 0.36
N GLY A 245 2.33 10.90 1.15
CA GLY A 245 2.38 11.73 2.36
C GLY A 245 2.72 13.19 2.03
N SER A 246 3.72 13.76 2.69
CA SER A 246 4.17 15.13 2.40
C SER A 246 5.25 15.21 1.30
N PHE A 247 5.73 14.09 0.75
CA PHE A 247 6.84 14.09 -0.22
C PHE A 247 6.57 14.95 -1.47
N PRO A 248 5.45 14.79 -2.21
CA PRO A 248 5.17 15.64 -3.38
C PRO A 248 5.02 17.13 -3.03
N TYR A 249 4.43 17.41 -1.85
CA TYR A 249 4.18 18.79 -1.41
C TYR A 249 5.44 19.51 -0.93
N THR A 250 6.44 18.78 -0.48
CA THR A 250 7.73 19.31 0.01
C THR A 250 8.85 19.13 -0.99
N ILE A 251 8.59 18.63 -2.20
CA ILE A 251 9.62 18.35 -3.21
C ILE A 251 10.49 19.57 -3.54
N GLY A 252 9.93 20.78 -3.53
CA GLY A 252 10.70 21.99 -3.74
C GLY A 252 11.74 22.24 -2.65
N ARG A 253 11.41 21.96 -1.38
CA ARG A 253 12.37 22.03 -0.26
C ARG A 253 13.45 20.95 -0.38
N ILE A 254 13.06 19.73 -0.75
CA ILE A 254 13.95 18.58 -0.92
C ILE A 254 14.96 18.86 -2.04
N GLU A 255 14.49 19.32 -3.20
CA GLU A 255 15.32 19.72 -4.33
C GLU A 255 16.24 20.91 -3.99
N HIS A 256 15.73 21.91 -3.27
CA HIS A 256 16.56 23.02 -2.81
C HIS A 256 17.69 22.55 -1.89
N GLY A 257 17.38 21.67 -0.94
CA GLY A 257 18.39 21.05 -0.06
C GLY A 257 19.44 20.26 -0.84
N PHE A 258 19.04 19.48 -1.83
CA PHE A 258 19.92 18.77 -2.73
C PHE A 258 20.88 19.71 -3.47
N ASN A 259 20.39 20.81 -4.00
CA ASN A 259 21.20 21.79 -4.74
C ASN A 259 22.16 22.60 -3.83
N MET A 260 21.72 22.90 -2.59
CA MET A 260 22.51 23.73 -1.67
C MET A 260 23.54 22.95 -0.86
N ARG A 261 23.28 21.65 -0.61
CA ARG A 261 24.14 20.79 0.20
C ARG A 261 24.32 19.41 -0.46
N PRO A 262 24.84 19.38 -1.71
CA PRO A 262 25.13 18.12 -2.40
C PRO A 262 26.12 17.25 -1.64
N ASP A 263 26.99 17.83 -0.85
CA ASP A 263 27.93 17.16 0.05
C ASP A 263 27.24 16.29 1.13
N LEU A 264 25.99 16.60 1.48
CA LEU A 264 25.21 15.86 2.46
C LEU A 264 24.08 15.02 1.83
N VAL A 265 23.57 15.44 0.68
CA VAL A 265 22.32 14.88 0.11
C VAL A 265 22.57 14.04 -1.13
N ALA A 266 23.56 14.40 -1.96
CA ALA A 266 23.90 13.67 -3.19
C ALA A 266 25.03 12.63 -2.98
N THR A 267 25.05 11.98 -1.82
CA THR A 267 26.13 11.03 -1.44
C THR A 267 26.05 9.71 -2.20
N ASP A 268 24.86 9.14 -2.32
CA ASP A 268 24.65 7.84 -2.96
C ASP A 268 23.93 7.94 -4.30
N ASN A 269 23.22 9.05 -4.53
CA ASN A 269 22.55 9.35 -5.79
C ASN A 269 22.81 10.81 -6.21
N PRO A 270 23.58 11.04 -7.29
CA PRO A 270 23.89 12.39 -7.76
C PRO A 270 22.77 13.05 -8.58
N HIS A 271 21.66 12.39 -8.80
CA HIS A 271 20.58 12.87 -9.65
C HIS A 271 19.53 13.65 -8.87
N ASN A 272 18.97 14.69 -9.52
CA ASN A 272 17.96 15.57 -8.92
C ASN A 272 16.72 14.78 -8.44
N PRO A 273 16.30 14.93 -7.17
CA PRO A 273 15.19 14.15 -6.60
C PRO A 273 13.85 14.35 -7.30
N ARG A 274 13.61 15.50 -7.93
CA ARG A 274 12.34 15.80 -8.62
C ARG A 274 12.05 14.84 -9.77
N GLN A 275 13.06 14.33 -10.45
CA GLN A 275 12.86 13.40 -11.57
C GLN A 275 12.23 12.07 -11.13
N TYR A 276 12.36 11.69 -9.85
CA TYR A 276 11.81 10.45 -9.31
C TYR A 276 10.32 10.52 -9.00
N LEU A 277 9.69 11.69 -9.02
CA LEU A 277 8.23 11.81 -8.99
C LEU A 277 7.56 11.04 -10.13
N GLN A 278 8.21 10.94 -11.28
CA GLN A 278 7.76 10.20 -12.46
C GLN A 278 8.15 8.70 -12.42
N ARG A 279 8.83 8.27 -11.38
CA ARG A 279 9.28 6.89 -11.18
C ARG A 279 8.49 6.17 -10.08
N LEU A 280 7.85 6.92 -9.19
CA LEU A 280 6.97 6.43 -8.14
C LEU A 280 5.53 6.45 -8.62
N TYR A 281 4.73 5.53 -8.08
CA TYR A 281 3.27 5.58 -8.13
C TYR A 281 2.74 6.11 -6.80
N PHE A 282 1.52 6.63 -6.82
CA PHE A 282 0.84 7.20 -5.65
C PHE A 282 -0.63 6.78 -5.67
N ASP A 283 -1.22 6.53 -4.51
CA ASP A 283 -2.66 6.47 -4.44
C ASP A 283 -3.28 7.88 -4.38
N SER A 284 -4.58 7.96 -4.62
CA SER A 284 -5.29 9.25 -4.67
C SER A 284 -5.82 9.71 -3.31
N TRP A 285 -5.57 8.93 -2.24
CA TRP A 285 -6.15 9.24 -0.94
C TRP A 285 -5.39 10.36 -0.22
N VAL A 286 -5.78 11.58 -0.48
CA VAL A 286 -5.23 12.82 0.13
C VAL A 286 -6.31 13.65 0.83
N ALA A 287 -7.55 13.14 0.91
CA ALA A 287 -8.71 13.69 1.62
C ALA A 287 -9.17 15.11 1.18
N ASP A 288 -8.56 15.67 0.13
CA ASP A 288 -8.86 17.03 -0.35
C ASP A 288 -8.69 17.14 -1.86
N PRO A 289 -9.68 17.63 -2.63
CA PRO A 289 -9.60 17.72 -4.08
C PRO A 289 -8.53 18.72 -4.58
N ALA A 290 -8.20 19.78 -3.83
CA ALA A 290 -7.13 20.70 -4.20
C ALA A 290 -5.75 20.06 -3.99
N ALA A 291 -5.59 19.25 -2.93
CA ALA A 291 -4.40 18.46 -2.72
C ALA A 291 -4.23 17.39 -3.82
N LEU A 292 -5.32 16.71 -4.22
CA LEU A 292 -5.27 15.77 -5.34
C LEU A 292 -4.91 16.47 -6.65
N ARG A 293 -5.47 17.66 -6.94
CA ARG A 293 -5.09 18.45 -8.11
C ARG A 293 -3.59 18.74 -8.12
N TYR A 294 -3.05 19.21 -6.99
CA TYR A 294 -1.61 19.46 -6.86
C TYR A 294 -0.78 18.18 -7.09
N LEU A 295 -1.19 17.04 -6.53
CA LEU A 295 -0.51 15.76 -6.73
C LEU A 295 -0.46 15.38 -8.22
N LEU A 296 -1.60 15.51 -8.93
CA LEU A 296 -1.69 15.24 -10.37
C LEU A 296 -0.82 16.17 -11.21
N ASP A 297 -0.80 17.47 -10.88
CA ASP A 297 0.02 18.47 -11.60
C ASP A 297 1.52 18.26 -11.35
N THR A 298 1.89 17.73 -10.18
CA THR A 298 3.28 17.55 -9.76
C THR A 298 3.86 16.21 -10.22
N CYS A 299 3.08 15.12 -10.09
CA CYS A 299 3.55 13.76 -10.36
C CYS A 299 3.11 13.23 -11.74
N GLY A 300 2.08 13.82 -12.35
CA GLY A 300 1.44 13.32 -13.57
C GLY A 300 0.32 12.33 -13.28
N VAL A 301 -0.73 12.38 -14.10
CA VAL A 301 -1.90 11.50 -14.00
C VAL A 301 -1.53 10.01 -14.17
N GLU A 302 -0.47 9.72 -14.90
CA GLU A 302 0.05 8.38 -15.18
C GLU A 302 0.70 7.74 -13.95
N ARG A 303 0.84 8.48 -12.84
CA ARG A 303 1.47 8.01 -11.61
C ARG A 303 0.52 7.95 -10.42
N VAL A 304 -0.72 8.40 -10.60
CA VAL A 304 -1.73 8.39 -9.53
C VAL A 304 -2.83 7.38 -9.84
N MET A 305 -3.26 6.63 -8.83
CA MET A 305 -4.28 5.58 -8.92
C MET A 305 -5.35 5.80 -7.86
N LEU A 306 -6.60 5.42 -8.13
CA LEU A 306 -7.61 5.35 -7.09
C LEU A 306 -7.11 4.45 -5.94
N GLY A 307 -7.14 4.97 -4.72
CA GLY A 307 -6.87 4.24 -3.49
C GLY A 307 -7.59 4.89 -2.33
N THR A 308 -8.11 4.11 -1.37
CA THR A 308 -9.06 4.58 -0.37
C THR A 308 -8.66 4.38 1.08
N ASP A 309 -7.73 3.47 1.39
CA ASP A 309 -7.42 3.04 2.77
C ASP A 309 -8.63 2.36 3.47
N TYR A 310 -9.56 1.78 2.67
CA TYR A 310 -10.75 1.07 3.16
C TYR A 310 -10.36 -0.18 3.98
N PRO A 311 -11.08 -0.54 5.07
CA PRO A 311 -12.36 0.00 5.53
C PRO A 311 -12.24 0.94 6.75
N PHE A 312 -11.10 1.50 7.01
CA PHE A 312 -10.84 2.22 8.25
C PHE A 312 -11.35 3.67 8.25
N PRO A 313 -11.62 4.26 9.47
CA PRO A 313 -12.25 5.58 9.56
C PRO A 313 -11.47 6.72 8.93
N LEU A 314 -10.13 6.60 8.81
CA LEU A 314 -9.29 7.62 8.16
C LEU A 314 -9.29 7.48 6.64
N GLY A 315 -9.77 6.35 6.09
CA GLY A 315 -9.88 6.11 4.66
C GLY A 315 -11.05 6.84 4.01
N GLU A 316 -11.07 6.85 2.68
CA GLU A 316 -12.17 7.42 1.87
C GLU A 316 -13.42 6.57 2.04
N GLN A 317 -14.48 7.15 2.65
CA GLN A 317 -15.71 6.42 2.94
C GLN A 317 -16.61 6.22 1.70
N GLU A 318 -16.45 7.07 0.69
CA GLU A 318 -17.12 6.99 -0.61
C GLU A 318 -16.05 6.88 -1.71
N PRO A 319 -15.61 5.67 -2.06
CA PRO A 319 -14.51 5.43 -2.98
C PRO A 319 -14.59 6.22 -4.29
N GLY A 320 -13.60 7.09 -4.53
CA GLY A 320 -13.52 7.94 -5.70
C GLY A 320 -14.25 9.29 -5.59
N ALA A 321 -14.82 9.62 -4.43
CA ALA A 321 -15.51 10.91 -4.22
C ALA A 321 -14.56 12.11 -4.34
N VAL A 322 -13.32 11.99 -3.88
CA VAL A 322 -12.30 13.04 -4.03
C VAL A 322 -11.93 13.23 -5.50
N ILE A 323 -11.74 12.14 -6.26
CA ILE A 323 -11.46 12.19 -7.71
C ILE A 323 -12.61 12.87 -8.46
N ALA A 324 -13.86 12.58 -8.11
CA ALA A 324 -15.03 13.13 -8.77
C ALA A 324 -15.15 14.67 -8.63
N GLN A 325 -14.48 15.26 -7.63
CA GLN A 325 -14.46 16.71 -7.41
C GLN A 325 -13.33 17.44 -8.15
N VAL A 326 -12.42 16.69 -8.78
CA VAL A 326 -11.33 17.26 -9.59
C VAL A 326 -11.73 17.31 -11.06
N ALA A 327 -11.56 18.46 -11.70
CA ALA A 327 -11.85 18.60 -13.12
C ALA A 327 -10.81 17.80 -13.94
N LEU A 328 -11.28 16.68 -14.52
CA LEU A 328 -10.48 15.74 -15.31
C LEU A 328 -11.23 15.41 -16.60
N ASP A 329 -10.53 15.32 -17.72
CA ASP A 329 -11.08 14.77 -18.95
C ASP A 329 -11.24 13.23 -18.88
N GLU A 330 -11.94 12.66 -19.84
CA GLU A 330 -12.21 11.19 -19.84
C GLU A 330 -10.93 10.34 -19.88
N PRO A 331 -9.89 10.64 -20.68
CA PRO A 331 -8.61 9.95 -20.63
C PRO A 331 -7.92 10.01 -19.25
N GLN A 332 -7.93 11.15 -18.61
CA GLN A 332 -7.36 11.33 -17.26
C GLN A 332 -8.13 10.52 -16.22
N GLN A 333 -9.47 10.54 -16.28
CA GLN A 333 -10.31 9.70 -15.42
C GLN A 333 -10.01 8.22 -15.62
N ALA A 334 -9.90 7.76 -16.87
CA ALA A 334 -9.57 6.38 -17.18
C ALA A 334 -8.20 5.97 -16.61
N ARG A 335 -7.20 6.86 -16.65
CA ARG A 335 -5.89 6.62 -16.05
C ARG A 335 -6.00 6.47 -14.54
N LEU A 336 -6.65 7.40 -13.83
CA LEU A 336 -6.81 7.36 -12.37
C LEU A 336 -7.62 6.16 -11.90
N TYR A 337 -8.74 5.87 -12.57
CA TYR A 337 -9.64 4.81 -12.10
C TYR A 337 -9.14 3.40 -12.37
N HIS A 338 -8.37 3.17 -13.44
CA HIS A 338 -7.89 1.81 -13.75
C HIS A 338 -6.56 1.73 -14.53
N GLY A 339 -6.29 2.65 -15.45
CA GLY A 339 -5.16 2.50 -16.36
C GLY A 339 -3.81 2.41 -15.65
N THR A 340 -3.55 3.32 -14.72
CA THR A 340 -2.33 3.32 -13.90
C THR A 340 -2.24 2.10 -12.99
N ALA A 341 -3.37 1.68 -12.40
CA ALA A 341 -3.42 0.49 -11.56
C ALA A 341 -3.06 -0.79 -12.34
N LEU A 342 -3.63 -0.95 -13.54
CA LEU A 342 -3.32 -2.10 -14.40
C LEU A 342 -1.84 -2.15 -14.81
N GLU A 343 -1.25 -0.99 -15.12
CA GLU A 343 0.17 -0.87 -15.44
C GLU A 343 1.06 -1.23 -14.24
N TRP A 344 0.75 -0.68 -13.06
CA TRP A 344 1.47 -0.97 -11.82
C TRP A 344 1.40 -2.44 -11.43
N LEU A 345 0.21 -3.05 -11.50
CA LEU A 345 -0.02 -4.46 -11.20
C LEU A 345 0.50 -5.42 -12.29
N GLY A 346 0.75 -4.93 -13.50
CA GLY A 346 1.11 -5.79 -14.64
C GLY A 346 -0.06 -6.64 -15.15
N LEU A 347 -1.30 -6.17 -14.99
CA LEU A 347 -2.50 -6.93 -15.33
C LEU A 347 -3.21 -6.36 -16.57
N PRO A 348 -3.78 -7.20 -17.45
CA PRO A 348 -4.64 -6.74 -18.53
C PRO A 348 -6.05 -6.43 -17.98
N ALA A 349 -6.75 -5.46 -18.59
CA ALA A 349 -8.12 -5.12 -18.21
C ALA A 349 -9.08 -6.32 -18.33
N SER A 350 -8.81 -7.25 -19.24
CA SER A 350 -9.59 -8.48 -19.43
C SER A 350 -9.59 -9.40 -18.20
N ARG A 351 -8.66 -9.22 -17.27
CA ARG A 351 -8.59 -9.97 -16.01
C ARG A 351 -9.85 -9.80 -15.16
N PHE A 352 -10.51 -8.65 -15.28
CA PHE A 352 -11.69 -8.27 -14.49
C PHE A 352 -12.98 -8.15 -15.33
N ALA A 353 -12.93 -8.59 -16.59
CA ALA A 353 -14.06 -8.54 -17.53
C ALA A 353 -15.10 -9.64 -17.30
#